data_be7d2980630ea49d08363045beb05863
#
_entry.id   be7d2980630ea49d08363045beb05863
#
_cell.length_a   1.000
_cell.length_b   1.000
_cell.length_c   1.000
_cell.angle_alpha   90.00
_cell.angle_beta   90.00
_cell.angle_gamma   90.00
#
_symmetry.space_group_name_H-M   'P 1'
#
loop_
_entity.id
_entity.type
_entity.pdbx_description
1 polymer ?
#
loop_
_entity_poly.entity_id
_entity_poly.type
_entity_poly.pdbx_seq_one_letter_code
_entity_poly.pdbx_strand_id
1 'polypeptide(L)'
;MDKAQLSHDNMTTQPTKRSHVIMLLCLLIGGLVLAGVFVSKHSLSNLFQPASSVGIYGHWQEHDVAKYAADSFEIGPLGIYHQNRLVTTTYEWDGQTLSYRLGGELYSYIYVKNTFIRQQPAHYISTFLRTPL
;
A
#
# COMPACT_ATOMS: atom_id res chain seq x y z
N MET A 1 -66.66 -17.94 -53.85
CA MET A 1 -66.34 -16.72 -53.09
C MET A 1 -65.93 -17.16 -51.69
N ASP A 2 -64.63 -17.50 -51.50
CA ASP A 2 -64.13 -17.99 -50.22
C ASP A 2 -63.48 -16.87 -49.48
N LYS A 3 -63.95 -16.65 -48.24
CA LYS A 3 -63.34 -15.74 -47.32
C LYS A 3 -62.32 -16.53 -46.50
N ALA A 4 -61.05 -16.27 -46.76
CA ALA A 4 -59.95 -16.73 -45.93
C ALA A 4 -59.98 -16.02 -44.57
N GLN A 5 -60.14 -16.78 -43.49
CA GLN A 5 -59.97 -16.31 -42.13
C GLN A 5 -58.50 -16.40 -41.78
N LEU A 6 -57.88 -15.25 -41.56
CA LEU A 6 -56.53 -15.21 -40.93
C LEU A 6 -56.69 -15.45 -39.42
N SER A 7 -56.26 -16.58 -39.00
CA SER A 7 -56.06 -16.89 -37.58
C SER A 7 -54.80 -16.20 -37.10
N HIS A 8 -54.95 -15.22 -36.23
CA HIS A 8 -53.83 -14.65 -35.49
C HIS A 8 -53.53 -15.58 -34.31
N ASP A 9 -52.55 -16.44 -34.49
CA ASP A 9 -51.94 -17.17 -33.38
C ASP A 9 -51.14 -16.22 -32.54
N ASN A 10 -51.72 -15.82 -31.41
CA ASN A 10 -51.01 -15.18 -30.31
C ASN A 10 -50.15 -16.25 -29.62
N MET A 11 -48.90 -16.40 -30.03
CA MET A 11 -47.89 -17.12 -29.27
C MET A 11 -47.56 -16.35 -28.00
N THR A 12 -48.35 -16.56 -26.97
CA THR A 12 -47.94 -16.24 -25.59
C THR A 12 -46.88 -17.27 -25.16
N THR A 13 -45.63 -16.90 -25.33
CA THR A 13 -44.51 -17.66 -24.78
C THR A 13 -44.55 -17.54 -23.26
N GLN A 14 -45.16 -18.53 -22.60
CA GLN A 14 -45.03 -18.69 -21.15
C GLN A 14 -43.55 -18.93 -20.80
N PRO A 15 -42.97 -18.16 -19.85
CA PRO A 15 -41.61 -18.40 -19.41
C PRO A 15 -41.57 -19.77 -18.72
N THR A 16 -40.88 -20.70 -19.36
CA THR A 16 -40.69 -22.06 -18.83
C THR A 16 -39.96 -21.99 -17.50
N LYS A 17 -40.29 -22.89 -16.55
CA LYS A 17 -39.63 -23.01 -15.24
C LYS A 17 -38.07 -23.00 -15.33
N ARG A 18 -37.50 -23.43 -16.44
CA ARG A 18 -36.06 -23.37 -16.75
C ARG A 18 -35.54 -21.92 -16.85
N SER A 19 -36.33 -20.97 -17.37
CA SER A 19 -35.92 -19.56 -17.45
C SER A 19 -35.76 -18.92 -16.08
N HIS A 20 -36.66 -19.22 -15.15
CA HIS A 20 -36.55 -18.70 -13.77
C HIS A 20 -35.34 -19.28 -13.01
N VAL A 21 -35.01 -20.57 -13.24
CA VAL A 21 -33.85 -21.21 -12.64
C VAL A 21 -32.54 -20.58 -13.16
N ILE A 22 -32.46 -20.32 -14.46
CA ILE A 22 -31.30 -19.66 -15.08
C ILE A 22 -31.15 -18.24 -14.53
N MET A 23 -32.23 -17.48 -14.43
CA MET A 23 -32.24 -16.11 -13.90
C MET A 23 -31.81 -16.06 -12.42
N LEU A 24 -32.28 -17.02 -11.60
CA LEU A 24 -31.86 -17.16 -10.19
C LEU A 24 -30.37 -17.53 -10.07
N LEU A 25 -29.88 -18.40 -10.94
CA LEU A 25 -28.47 -18.79 -10.98
C LEU A 25 -27.57 -17.61 -11.36
N CYS A 26 -27.96 -16.81 -12.34
CA CYS A 26 -27.23 -15.58 -12.72
C CYS A 26 -27.21 -14.54 -11.61
N LEU A 27 -28.31 -14.37 -10.86
CA LEU A 27 -28.37 -13.48 -9.69
C LEU A 27 -27.48 -13.96 -8.55
N LEU A 28 -27.43 -15.27 -8.30
CA LEU A 28 -26.56 -15.87 -7.28
C LEU A 28 -25.07 -15.67 -7.63
N ILE A 29 -24.68 -15.94 -8.88
CA ILE A 29 -23.31 -15.77 -9.35
C ILE A 29 -22.93 -14.29 -9.33
N GLY A 30 -23.80 -13.39 -9.80
CA GLY A 30 -23.57 -11.94 -9.76
C GLY A 30 -23.43 -11.40 -8.34
N GLY A 31 -24.25 -11.88 -7.40
CA GLY A 31 -24.13 -11.53 -5.97
C GLY A 31 -22.83 -12.00 -5.34
N LEU A 32 -22.36 -13.20 -5.69
CA LEU A 32 -21.11 -13.77 -5.18
C LEU A 32 -19.88 -13.01 -5.69
N VAL A 33 -19.90 -12.59 -6.96
CA VAL A 33 -18.83 -11.75 -7.54
C VAL A 33 -18.81 -10.37 -6.90
N LEU A 34 -19.96 -9.74 -6.70
CA LEU A 34 -20.06 -8.44 -6.01
C LEU A 34 -19.58 -8.52 -4.55
N ALA A 35 -19.94 -9.57 -3.83
CA ALA A 35 -19.47 -9.80 -2.47
C ALA A 35 -17.94 -10.00 -2.42
N GLY A 36 -17.39 -10.76 -3.36
CA GLY A 36 -15.94 -10.96 -3.50
C GLY A 36 -15.18 -9.65 -3.74
N VAL A 37 -15.69 -8.77 -4.59
CA VAL A 37 -15.10 -7.44 -4.85
C VAL A 37 -15.18 -6.55 -3.60
N PHE A 38 -16.28 -6.61 -2.85
CA PHE A 38 -16.44 -5.82 -1.62
C PHE A 38 -15.47 -6.26 -0.51
N VAL A 39 -15.31 -7.56 -0.33
CA VAL A 39 -14.34 -8.12 0.65
C VAL A 39 -12.91 -7.77 0.24
N SER A 40 -12.57 -7.85 -1.05
CA SER A 40 -11.24 -7.50 -1.54
C SER A 40 -10.88 -6.04 -1.32
N LYS A 41 -11.83 -5.11 -1.47
CA LYS A 41 -11.59 -3.67 -1.21
C LYS A 41 -11.30 -3.39 0.27
N HIS A 42 -11.95 -4.05 1.19
CA HIS A 42 -11.68 -3.91 2.63
C HIS A 42 -10.36 -4.54 3.05
N SER A 43 -9.92 -5.60 2.39
CA SER A 43 -8.63 -6.24 2.67
C SER A 43 -7.44 -5.45 2.11
N LEU A 44 -7.62 -4.77 0.97
CA LEU A 44 -6.56 -3.96 0.35
C LEU A 44 -6.31 -2.65 1.08
N SER A 45 -7.30 -2.05 1.75
CA SER A 45 -7.10 -0.81 2.51
C SER A 45 -6.16 -0.99 3.70
N ASN A 46 -6.08 -2.19 4.28
CA ASN A 46 -5.14 -2.51 5.36
C ASN A 46 -3.70 -2.72 4.87
N LEU A 47 -3.50 -3.02 3.58
CA LEU A 47 -2.17 -3.14 2.97
C LEU A 47 -1.54 -1.78 2.65
N PHE A 48 -2.35 -0.72 2.61
CA PHE A 48 -1.91 0.66 2.36
C PHE A 48 -1.99 1.55 3.60
N GLN A 49 -2.16 1.00 4.80
CA GLN A 49 -1.97 1.79 6.00
C GLN A 49 -0.49 2.14 6.12
N PRO A 50 -0.14 3.44 6.16
CA PRO A 50 1.25 3.82 6.38
C PRO A 50 1.72 3.22 7.71
N ALA A 51 2.85 2.55 7.69
CA ALA A 51 3.41 1.97 8.90
C ALA A 51 3.65 3.09 9.92
N SER A 52 3.34 2.83 11.19
CA SER A 52 3.60 3.81 12.24
C SER A 52 5.10 4.09 12.34
N SER A 53 5.50 5.33 12.15
CA SER A 53 6.90 5.76 12.25
C SER A 53 7.37 5.96 13.70
N VAL A 54 6.47 5.92 14.68
CA VAL A 54 6.83 6.11 16.10
C VAL A 54 7.90 5.12 16.58
N GLY A 55 7.89 3.90 16.07
CA GLY A 55 8.87 2.87 16.40
C GLY A 55 10.30 3.17 15.93
N ILE A 56 10.45 4.05 14.94
CA ILE A 56 11.77 4.44 14.40
C ILE A 56 12.23 5.83 14.83
N TYR A 57 11.45 6.56 15.62
CA TYR A 57 11.86 7.86 16.14
C TYR A 57 13.08 7.75 17.04
N GLY A 58 14.00 8.68 16.91
CA GLY A 58 15.20 8.78 17.68
C GLY A 58 16.41 9.18 16.87
N HIS A 59 17.55 9.24 17.54
CA HIS A 59 18.83 9.59 16.95
C HIS A 59 19.56 8.34 16.48
N TRP A 60 20.03 8.37 15.23
CA TRP A 60 20.70 7.27 14.54
C TRP A 60 22.10 7.70 14.14
N GLN A 61 23.10 6.98 14.59
CA GLN A 61 24.51 7.28 14.34
C GLN A 61 25.15 6.15 13.57
N GLU A 62 25.96 6.49 12.59
CA GLU A 62 26.75 5.55 11.81
C GLU A 62 27.74 4.81 12.72
N HIS A 63 27.76 3.50 12.58
CA HIS A 63 28.63 2.59 13.31
C HIS A 63 29.79 2.11 12.44
N ASP A 64 30.86 1.60 13.07
CA ASP A 64 32.06 1.07 12.41
C ASP A 64 32.89 2.10 11.61
N VAL A 65 32.69 3.38 11.91
CA VAL A 65 33.52 4.47 11.38
C VAL A 65 34.10 5.32 12.49
N ALA A 66 35.16 6.06 12.21
CA ALA A 66 35.74 6.97 13.18
C ALA A 66 34.72 8.05 13.59
N LYS A 67 34.61 8.35 14.88
CA LYS A 67 33.57 9.27 15.42
C LYS A 67 33.51 10.63 14.73
N TYR A 68 34.65 11.15 14.27
CA TYR A 68 34.71 12.43 13.57
C TYR A 68 34.19 12.37 12.13
N ALA A 69 34.07 11.17 11.57
CA ALA A 69 33.58 10.93 10.20
C ALA A 69 32.18 10.26 10.20
N ALA A 70 31.68 9.92 11.37
CA ALA A 70 30.39 9.24 11.52
C ALA A 70 29.23 10.16 11.10
N ASP A 71 28.46 9.73 10.16
CA ASP A 71 27.21 10.39 9.76
C ASP A 71 26.12 10.11 10.80
N SER A 72 25.13 11.01 10.89
CA SER A 72 24.01 10.84 11.82
C SER A 72 22.76 11.55 11.31
N PHE A 73 21.62 10.99 11.65
CA PHE A 73 20.33 11.60 11.42
C PHE A 73 19.37 11.29 12.57
N GLU A 74 18.35 12.12 12.72
CA GLU A 74 17.30 11.92 13.69
C GLU A 74 15.95 11.88 12.99
N ILE A 75 15.09 10.97 13.44
CA ILE A 75 13.72 10.87 12.98
C ILE A 75 12.83 11.34 14.12
N GLY A 76 12.02 12.33 13.87
CA GLY A 76 11.09 12.88 14.83
C GLY A 76 9.69 13.08 14.26
N PRO A 77 8.74 13.54 15.09
CA PRO A 77 7.35 13.73 14.67
C PRO A 77 7.18 14.77 13.57
N LEU A 78 8.12 15.71 13.44
CA LEU A 78 8.07 16.76 12.42
C LEU A 78 8.83 16.40 11.14
N GLY A 79 9.65 15.35 11.15
CA GLY A 79 10.42 14.95 9.98
C GLY A 79 11.81 14.43 10.31
N ILE A 80 12.71 14.58 9.35
CA ILE A 80 14.11 14.13 9.45
C ILE A 80 15.01 15.32 9.78
N TYR A 81 15.92 15.11 10.71
CA TYR A 81 16.91 16.10 11.13
C TYR A 81 18.32 15.59 10.84
N HIS A 82 19.19 16.47 10.40
CA HIS A 82 20.63 16.29 10.33
C HIS A 82 21.32 17.39 11.15
N GLN A 83 22.23 17.03 12.03
CA GLN A 83 22.95 17.97 12.89
C GLN A 83 22.00 18.96 13.61
N ASN A 84 20.93 18.45 14.21
CA ASN A 84 19.87 19.19 14.91
C ASN A 84 19.08 20.18 14.03
N ARG A 85 19.18 20.10 12.71
CA ARG A 85 18.43 20.92 11.77
C ARG A 85 17.40 20.08 11.04
N LEU A 86 16.16 20.49 11.03
CA LEU A 86 15.12 19.88 10.22
C LEU A 86 15.46 20.04 8.73
N VAL A 87 15.69 18.93 8.05
CA VAL A 87 16.10 18.91 6.64
C VAL A 87 14.96 18.56 5.70
N THR A 88 13.98 17.80 6.18
CA THR A 88 12.76 17.53 5.44
C THR A 88 11.61 17.13 6.38
N THR A 89 10.41 17.60 6.04
CA THR A 89 9.16 17.17 6.71
C THR A 89 8.47 16.03 5.96
N THR A 90 8.98 15.70 4.77
CA THR A 90 8.38 14.68 3.91
C THR A 90 9.32 13.49 3.81
N TYR A 91 8.86 12.34 4.28
CA TYR A 91 9.55 11.06 4.15
C TYR A 91 8.53 9.94 3.98
N GLU A 92 8.97 8.83 3.44
CA GLU A 92 8.17 7.62 3.27
C GLU A 92 8.69 6.53 4.21
N TRP A 93 7.76 5.84 4.88
CA TRP A 93 8.05 4.72 5.74
C TRP A 93 7.01 3.60 5.50
N ASP A 94 7.45 2.45 5.06
CA ASP A 94 6.60 1.29 4.77
C ASP A 94 6.63 0.20 5.86
N GLY A 95 7.36 0.43 6.96
CA GLY A 95 7.60 -0.55 8.03
C GLY A 95 8.95 -1.25 7.92
N GLN A 96 9.64 -1.13 6.80
CA GLN A 96 10.94 -1.73 6.55
C GLN A 96 11.92 -0.75 5.88
N THR A 97 11.42 0.11 5.00
CA THR A 97 12.24 1.06 4.25
C THR A 97 11.87 2.47 4.62
N LEU A 98 12.87 3.26 5.00
CA LEU A 98 12.78 4.70 5.14
C LEU A 98 13.37 5.36 3.89
N SER A 99 12.65 6.29 3.28
CA SER A 99 13.18 7.08 2.17
C SER A 99 12.77 8.54 2.26
N TYR A 100 13.66 9.43 1.85
CA TYR A 100 13.43 10.88 1.74
C TYR A 100 14.38 11.51 0.74
N ARG A 101 14.07 12.74 0.33
CA ARG A 101 14.93 13.53 -0.55
C ARG A 101 15.53 14.73 0.18
N LEU A 102 16.81 14.94 -0.04
CA LEU A 102 17.53 16.07 0.49
C LEU A 102 18.43 16.67 -0.62
N GLY A 103 18.20 17.95 -0.97
CA GLY A 103 18.97 18.61 -2.03
C GLY A 103 18.85 17.93 -3.40
N GLY A 104 17.73 17.25 -3.68
CA GLY A 104 17.52 16.49 -4.93
C GLY A 104 18.05 15.06 -4.89
N GLU A 105 18.87 14.70 -3.93
CA GLU A 105 19.41 13.35 -3.74
C GLU A 105 18.43 12.48 -2.95
N LEU A 106 18.33 11.19 -3.34
CA LEU A 106 17.53 10.21 -2.63
C LEU A 106 18.36 9.58 -1.52
N TYR A 107 17.82 9.62 -0.30
CA TYR A 107 18.30 8.86 0.84
C TYR A 107 17.35 7.70 1.10
N SER A 108 17.87 6.48 1.16
CA SER A 108 17.09 5.29 1.40
C SER A 108 17.81 4.34 2.36
N TYR A 109 17.08 3.81 3.32
CA TYR A 109 17.60 2.93 4.37
C TYR A 109 16.67 1.74 4.56
N ILE A 110 17.23 0.55 4.69
CA ILE A 110 16.48 -0.64 5.12
C ILE A 110 16.64 -0.81 6.63
N TYR A 111 15.51 -1.04 7.30
CA TYR A 111 15.46 -1.30 8.74
C TYR A 111 15.43 -2.79 9.02
N VAL A 112 16.46 -3.29 9.68
CA VAL A 112 16.60 -4.71 10.04
C VAL A 112 17.13 -4.81 11.47
N LYS A 113 16.46 -5.57 12.33
CA LYS A 113 16.92 -5.86 13.69
C LYS A 113 17.35 -4.62 14.47
N ASN A 114 16.53 -3.57 14.46
CA ASN A 114 16.78 -2.29 15.14
C ASN A 114 18.01 -1.51 14.61
N THR A 115 18.32 -1.67 13.35
CA THR A 115 19.46 -1.07 12.66
C THR A 115 19.00 -0.54 11.32
N PHE A 116 19.41 0.66 10.91
CA PHE A 116 19.27 1.15 9.55
C PHE A 116 20.52 0.86 8.73
N ILE A 117 20.33 0.35 7.53
CA ILE A 117 21.39 0.09 6.54
C ILE A 117 21.13 0.98 5.32
N ARG A 118 22.03 1.92 5.07
CA ARG A 118 21.90 2.85 3.94
C ARG A 118 22.00 2.11 2.61
N GLN A 119 21.03 2.36 1.74
CA GLN A 119 20.98 1.85 0.37
C GLN A 119 21.32 2.94 -0.64
N GLN A 120 20.90 4.17 -0.35
CA GLN A 120 21.18 5.36 -1.17
C GLN A 120 21.52 6.55 -0.26
N PRO A 121 22.47 7.40 -0.66
CA PRO A 121 23.44 7.19 -1.74
C PRO A 121 24.42 6.05 -1.44
N ALA A 122 24.73 5.25 -2.47
CA ALA A 122 25.50 4.02 -2.32
C ALA A 122 27.00 4.27 -2.56
N HIS A 123 27.70 4.89 -1.60
CA HIS A 123 29.15 5.03 -1.65
C HIS A 123 29.87 3.85 -0.97
N TYR A 124 29.32 3.38 0.13
CA TYR A 124 29.76 2.21 0.91
C TYR A 124 28.59 1.73 1.78
N ILE A 125 28.71 0.55 2.35
CA ILE A 125 27.69 0.02 3.27
C ILE A 125 27.84 0.77 4.60
N SER A 126 26.82 1.59 4.93
CA SER A 126 26.72 2.31 6.19
C SER A 126 25.64 1.71 7.06
N THR A 127 25.99 1.38 8.28
CA THR A 127 25.09 0.84 9.30
C THR A 127 24.86 1.88 10.38
N PHE A 128 23.61 2.16 10.73
CA PHE A 128 23.24 3.14 11.74
C PHE A 128 22.57 2.45 12.92
N LEU A 129 23.08 2.69 14.10
CA LEU A 129 22.52 2.22 15.36
C LEU A 129 21.81 3.36 16.08
N ARG A 130 20.74 3.03 16.80
CA ARG A 130 20.06 4.00 17.65
C ARG A 130 20.94 4.34 18.84
N THR A 131 21.23 5.62 19.04
CA THR A 131 21.89 6.13 20.23
C THR A 131 20.86 6.49 21.30
N PRO A 132 21.08 6.16 22.58
CA PRO A 132 20.29 6.72 23.67
C PRO A 132 20.46 8.25 23.69
N LEU A 133 19.36 8.95 23.95
CA LEU A 133 19.38 10.39 24.21
C LEU A 133 20.06 10.69 25.52
#